data_7a8e07c7ca07bc43e308560537f5e828
#
_entry.id   7a8e07c7ca07bc43e308560537f5e828
#
_cell.length_a   1.000
_cell.length_b   1.000
_cell.length_c   1.000
_cell.angle_alpha   90.00
_cell.angle_beta   90.00
_cell.angle_gamma   90.00
#
_symmetry.space_group_name_H-M   'P 1'
#
loop_
_entity.id
_entity.type
_entity.pdbx_description
1 polymer ?
#
loop_
_entity_poly.entity_id
_entity_poly.type
_entity_poly.pdbx_seq_one_letter_code
_entity_poly.pdbx_strand_id
1 'polypeptide(L)'
;MAGVAHMGGVSPAVDCGPGGWLVCDFRKLGNFEAYAPYDNVSELTARVNDEGWDVTIINWLKVSRFNSKDCVFVFSVGGGNLEKNISANIVKVVQEAKRIGAKVVGVVAKDGGYTKEVGDAVLVVPTLSSERITPHTEGFQAVIWHLLISHPKLQVNPTKWESTK
;
A
#
# COMPACT_ATOMS: atom_id res chain seq x y z
N MET A 1 6.30 -9.92 -2.12
CA MET A 1 5.84 -8.84 -3.02
C MET A 1 5.64 -7.60 -2.19
N ALA A 2 5.80 -6.44 -2.76
CA ALA A 2 5.65 -5.19 -2.06
C ALA A 2 4.55 -4.36 -2.72
N GLY A 3 3.62 -3.85 -1.95
CA GLY A 3 2.50 -3.08 -2.44
C GLY A 3 2.45 -1.66 -1.90
N VAL A 4 1.91 -0.75 -2.66
CA VAL A 4 1.73 0.65 -2.31
C VAL A 4 0.28 1.03 -2.59
N ALA A 5 -0.32 1.70 -1.63
CA ALA A 5 -1.67 2.19 -1.72
C ALA A 5 -1.73 3.72 -1.77
N HIS A 6 -2.58 4.33 -2.57
CA HIS A 6 -2.82 5.76 -2.66
C HIS A 6 -4.21 6.13 -2.14
N MET A 7 -4.34 7.13 -1.26
CA MET A 7 -5.61 7.60 -0.70
C MET A 7 -5.65 9.14 -0.68
N GLY A 8 -6.44 9.77 -1.54
CA GLY A 8 -6.48 11.22 -1.72
C GLY A 8 -7.78 11.86 -1.27
N GLY A 9 -7.73 13.06 -0.80
CA GLY A 9 -8.75 13.99 -0.37
C GLY A 9 -9.96 13.46 0.31
N VAL A 10 -9.74 12.41 0.43
CA VAL A 10 -9.86 11.03 0.79
C VAL A 10 -9.72 10.06 -0.39
N SER A 11 -8.61 9.85 -0.97
CA SER A 11 -8.34 8.88 -2.04
C SER A 11 -7.13 8.02 -1.77
N PRO A 12 -6.85 7.20 -2.57
CA PRO A 12 -6.89 5.76 -2.72
C PRO A 12 -5.66 5.00 -2.30
N ALA A 13 -5.87 3.78 -1.94
CA ALA A 13 -4.87 2.82 -1.52
C ALA A 13 -4.40 1.89 -2.65
N VAL A 14 -3.12 1.62 -2.72
CA VAL A 14 -2.50 0.78 -3.74
C VAL A 14 -1.77 -0.40 -3.13
N ASP A 15 -2.11 -1.59 -3.53
CA ASP A 15 -1.49 -2.82 -3.08
C ASP A 15 -1.11 -3.74 -4.25
N CYS A 16 -0.08 -4.56 -4.07
CA CYS A 16 0.19 -5.70 -4.92
C CYS A 16 0.30 -6.97 -4.08
N GLY A 17 -0.65 -7.80 -4.27
CA GLY A 17 -0.81 -9.05 -3.55
C GLY A 17 -2.28 -9.30 -3.34
N PRO A 18 -2.79 -9.28 -2.12
CA PRO A 18 -4.22 -9.26 -1.86
C PRO A 18 -4.88 -7.90 -2.14
N GLY A 19 -4.22 -7.00 -2.87
CA GLY A 19 -4.57 -5.63 -3.13
C GLY A 19 -5.92 -5.36 -3.74
N GLY A 20 -6.35 -6.17 -4.64
CA GLY A 20 -7.68 -6.07 -5.19
C GLY A 20 -8.76 -6.16 -4.11
N TRP A 21 -8.56 -6.96 -3.08
CA TRP A 21 -9.50 -7.09 -1.97
C TRP A 21 -9.47 -5.89 -1.03
N LEU A 22 -8.30 -5.40 -0.68
CA LEU A 22 -8.15 -4.18 0.11
C LEU A 22 -8.81 -2.99 -0.59
N VAL A 23 -8.52 -2.77 -1.86
CA VAL A 23 -9.11 -1.70 -2.67
C VAL A 23 -10.64 -1.84 -2.68
N CYS A 24 -11.15 -3.06 -2.88
CA CYS A 24 -12.58 -3.35 -2.85
C CYS A 24 -13.21 -2.95 -1.50
N ASP A 25 -12.60 -3.37 -0.39
CA ASP A 25 -13.11 -3.10 0.95
C ASP A 25 -13.08 -1.61 1.29
N PHE A 26 -11.98 -0.93 1.00
CA PHE A 26 -11.87 0.51 1.22
C PHE A 26 -12.89 1.30 0.38
N ARG A 27 -13.14 0.89 -0.86
CA ARG A 27 -14.16 1.51 -1.72
C ARG A 27 -15.57 1.19 -1.26
N LYS A 28 -15.89 -0.08 -0.98
CA LYS A 28 -17.26 -0.52 -0.61
C LYS A 28 -17.67 -0.12 0.81
N LEU A 29 -16.78 -0.35 1.77
CA LEU A 29 -17.11 -0.20 3.19
C LEU A 29 -16.73 1.19 3.71
N GLY A 30 -15.61 1.73 3.27
CA GLY A 30 -15.10 3.03 3.71
C GLY A 30 -15.50 4.21 2.84
N ASN A 31 -16.07 3.96 1.64
CA ASN A 31 -16.35 4.99 0.64
C ASN A 31 -15.11 5.81 0.28
N PHE A 32 -13.93 5.20 0.35
CA PHE A 32 -12.68 5.81 -0.07
C PHE A 32 -12.48 5.66 -1.58
N GLU A 33 -11.86 6.62 -2.20
CA GLU A 33 -11.35 6.49 -3.56
C GLU A 33 -10.01 5.73 -3.51
N ALA A 34 -10.00 4.40 -3.74
CA ALA A 34 -8.85 3.51 -3.58
C ALA A 34 -8.45 2.82 -4.90
N TYR A 35 -7.14 2.71 -5.19
CA TYR A 35 -6.59 2.11 -6.41
C TYR A 35 -5.33 1.30 -6.14
N ALA A 36 -5.10 0.25 -6.94
CA ALA A 36 -3.86 -0.50 -6.99
C ALA A 36 -3.13 -0.21 -8.32
N PRO A 37 -1.87 0.26 -8.33
CA PRO A 37 -1.15 0.58 -9.57
C PRO A 37 -0.86 -0.62 -10.45
N TYR A 38 -1.09 -1.81 -9.93
CA TYR A 38 -0.82 -3.07 -10.62
C TYR A 38 -2.09 -3.74 -11.19
N ASP A 39 -3.26 -3.14 -11.01
CA ASP A 39 -4.53 -3.71 -11.50
C ASP A 39 -4.61 -3.69 -13.03
N ASN A 40 -3.99 -2.71 -13.67
CA ASN A 40 -3.87 -2.66 -15.12
C ASN A 40 -2.55 -3.31 -15.57
N VAL A 41 -2.59 -4.60 -15.86
CA VAL A 41 -1.40 -5.36 -16.27
C VAL A 41 -0.78 -4.83 -17.57
N SER A 42 -1.58 -4.30 -18.48
CA SER A 42 -1.08 -3.72 -19.74
C SER A 42 -0.24 -2.48 -19.49
N GLU A 43 -0.70 -1.57 -18.63
CA GLU A 43 0.07 -0.39 -18.25
C GLU A 43 1.31 -0.77 -17.44
N LEU A 44 1.18 -1.71 -16.50
CA LEU A 44 2.29 -2.20 -15.69
C LEU A 44 3.43 -2.73 -16.57
N THR A 45 3.11 -3.64 -17.50
CA THR A 45 4.12 -4.28 -18.35
C THR A 45 4.75 -3.29 -19.32
N ALA A 46 3.97 -2.37 -19.89
CA ALA A 46 4.48 -1.30 -20.74
C ALA A 46 5.47 -0.41 -19.98
N ARG A 47 5.09 0.08 -18.78
CA ARG A 47 5.97 0.91 -17.94
C ARG A 47 7.22 0.18 -17.48
N VAL A 48 7.11 -1.09 -17.11
CA VAL A 48 8.29 -1.89 -16.71
C VAL A 48 9.26 -2.03 -17.88
N ASN A 49 8.74 -2.29 -19.09
CA ASN A 49 9.57 -2.44 -20.28
C ASN A 49 10.24 -1.13 -20.70
N ASP A 50 9.51 -0.03 -20.68
CA ASP A 50 9.93 1.24 -21.28
C ASP A 50 10.65 2.17 -20.28
N GLU A 51 10.24 2.13 -19.01
CA GLU A 51 10.68 3.05 -17.96
C GLU A 51 11.50 2.35 -16.84
N GLY A 52 11.36 1.04 -16.71
CA GLY A 52 11.98 0.22 -15.67
C GLY A 52 11.13 0.09 -14.39
N TRP A 53 11.37 -1.00 -13.64
CA TRP A 53 10.61 -1.36 -12.44
C TRP A 53 10.61 -0.28 -11.35
N ASP A 54 11.75 0.36 -11.15
CA ASP A 54 11.96 1.30 -10.04
C ASP A 54 11.06 2.54 -10.10
N VAL A 55 10.68 2.96 -11.31
CA VAL A 55 9.91 4.19 -11.52
C VAL A 55 8.46 3.93 -11.95
N THR A 56 8.10 2.69 -12.17
CA THR A 56 6.77 2.31 -12.65
C THR A 56 5.66 2.88 -11.80
N ILE A 57 5.71 2.69 -10.47
CA ILE A 57 4.64 3.17 -9.56
C ILE A 57 4.63 4.69 -9.47
N ILE A 58 5.79 5.32 -9.32
CA ILE A 58 5.83 6.78 -9.19
C ILE A 58 5.33 7.47 -10.47
N ASN A 59 5.62 6.92 -11.65
CA ASN A 59 5.13 7.47 -12.90
C ASN A 59 3.61 7.23 -13.07
N TRP A 60 3.10 6.09 -12.63
CA TRP A 60 1.67 5.84 -12.52
C TRP A 60 0.98 6.86 -11.59
N LEU A 61 1.53 7.13 -10.40
CA LEU A 61 1.02 8.10 -9.44
C LEU A 61 0.95 9.52 -10.03
N LYS A 62 1.99 9.94 -10.77
CA LYS A 62 2.00 11.26 -11.43
C LYS A 62 0.84 11.43 -12.40
N VAL A 63 0.57 10.43 -13.22
CA VAL A 63 -0.57 10.43 -14.16
C VAL A 63 -1.90 10.41 -13.41
N SER A 64 -1.96 9.71 -12.28
CA SER A 64 -3.12 9.66 -11.38
C SER A 64 -3.30 10.93 -10.53
N ARG A 65 -2.57 12.00 -10.83
CA ARG A 65 -2.67 13.31 -10.15
C ARG A 65 -2.38 13.28 -8.66
N PHE A 66 -1.47 12.40 -8.26
CA PHE A 66 -1.02 12.28 -6.88
C PHE A 66 -0.61 13.63 -6.28
N ASN A 67 -1.14 13.97 -5.11
CA ASN A 67 -0.97 15.30 -4.50
C ASN A 67 -0.93 15.23 -2.95
N SER A 68 -0.74 16.37 -2.30
CA SER A 68 -0.55 16.47 -0.84
C SER A 68 -1.76 16.07 0.02
N LYS A 69 -2.94 15.91 -0.57
CA LYS A 69 -4.13 15.42 0.14
C LYS A 69 -4.24 13.90 0.13
N ASP A 70 -3.32 13.25 -0.56
CA ASP A 70 -3.34 11.81 -0.76
C ASP A 70 -2.56 11.07 0.32
N CYS A 71 -2.76 9.78 0.40
CA CYS A 71 -2.03 8.88 1.28
C CYS A 71 -1.49 7.69 0.49
N VAL A 72 -0.25 7.36 0.68
CA VAL A 72 0.34 6.09 0.23
C VAL A 72 0.22 5.07 1.35
N PHE A 73 -0.38 3.92 1.08
CA PHE A 73 -0.43 2.81 2.00
C PHE A 73 0.52 1.71 1.53
N VAL A 74 1.59 1.48 2.28
CA VAL A 74 2.64 0.52 1.92
C VAL A 74 2.41 -0.82 2.61
N PHE A 75 2.29 -1.88 1.82
CA PHE A 75 2.34 -3.26 2.28
C PHE A 75 3.64 -3.90 1.80
N SER A 76 4.55 -4.21 2.70
CA SER A 76 5.85 -4.75 2.35
C SER A 76 6.44 -5.55 3.50
N VAL A 77 7.16 -6.63 3.18
CA VAL A 77 7.89 -7.38 4.21
C VAL A 77 9.07 -6.56 4.75
N GLY A 78 9.82 -5.89 3.89
CA GLY A 78 11.05 -5.17 4.28
C GLY A 78 10.93 -3.65 4.32
N GLY A 79 9.83 -3.06 3.83
CA GLY A 79 9.64 -1.60 3.83
C GLY A 79 10.55 -0.79 2.91
N GLY A 80 11.35 -1.43 2.07
CA GLY A 80 12.35 -0.81 1.20
C GLY A 80 13.65 -0.44 1.93
N ASN A 81 14.75 -0.36 1.17
CA ASN A 81 16.04 0.09 1.70
C ASN A 81 16.74 0.98 0.68
N LEU A 82 16.97 2.24 1.07
CA LEU A 82 17.56 3.25 0.20
C LEU A 82 19.02 2.95 -0.12
N GLU A 83 19.82 2.60 0.89
CA GLU A 83 21.25 2.36 0.74
C GLU A 83 21.57 1.14 -0.11
N LYS A 84 20.81 0.07 0.11
CA LYS A 84 21.00 -1.23 -0.58
C LYS A 84 20.19 -1.34 -1.87
N ASN A 85 19.45 -0.30 -2.26
CA ASN A 85 18.56 -0.29 -3.42
C ASN A 85 17.58 -1.48 -3.46
N ILE A 86 17.02 -1.86 -2.29
CA ILE A 86 16.04 -2.93 -2.17
C ILE A 86 14.64 -2.34 -2.22
N SER A 87 13.77 -2.90 -3.08
CA SER A 87 12.43 -2.37 -3.35
C SER A 87 12.45 -0.88 -3.69
N ALA A 88 13.32 -0.50 -4.63
CA ALA A 88 13.52 0.89 -5.04
C ALA A 88 12.24 1.58 -5.50
N ASN A 89 11.30 0.83 -6.09
CA ASN A 89 9.96 1.31 -6.44
C ASN A 89 9.21 1.87 -5.22
N ILE A 90 9.24 1.18 -4.06
CA ILE A 90 8.63 1.66 -2.82
C ILE A 90 9.37 2.89 -2.32
N VAL A 91 10.70 2.83 -2.25
CA VAL A 91 11.54 3.94 -1.77
C VAL A 91 11.22 5.22 -2.55
N LYS A 92 11.19 5.16 -3.88
CA LYS A 92 10.90 6.32 -4.74
C LYS A 92 9.49 6.88 -4.52
N VAL A 93 8.49 6.01 -4.33
CA VAL A 93 7.12 6.44 -4.04
C VAL A 93 7.03 7.14 -2.69
N VAL A 94 7.64 6.56 -1.66
CA VAL A 94 7.68 7.15 -0.31
C VAL A 94 8.41 8.49 -0.31
N GLN A 95 9.54 8.61 -1.00
CA GLN A 95 10.26 9.87 -1.19
C GLN A 95 9.38 10.93 -1.85
N GLU A 96 8.69 10.58 -2.93
CA GLU A 96 7.80 11.52 -3.62
C GLU A 96 6.62 11.93 -2.74
N ALA A 97 5.99 10.98 -2.02
CA ALA A 97 4.93 11.30 -1.08
C ALA A 97 5.38 12.33 -0.04
N LYS A 98 6.54 12.13 0.57
CA LYS A 98 7.11 13.09 1.53
C LYS A 98 7.44 14.43 0.87
N ARG A 99 8.00 14.44 -0.35
CA ARG A 99 8.35 15.66 -1.10
C ARG A 99 7.13 16.55 -1.37
N ILE A 100 5.98 15.96 -1.70
CA ILE A 100 4.75 16.72 -2.00
C ILE A 100 3.86 16.93 -0.78
N GLY A 101 4.20 16.40 0.38
CA GLY A 101 3.42 16.51 1.62
C GLY A 101 2.26 15.51 1.74
N ALA A 102 2.21 14.49 0.89
CA ALA A 102 1.25 13.39 1.02
C ALA A 102 1.60 12.50 2.22
N LYS A 103 0.59 11.80 2.74
CA LYS A 103 0.76 10.91 3.88
C LYS A 103 1.32 9.56 3.46
N VAL A 104 2.11 8.95 4.34
CA VAL A 104 2.63 7.59 4.18
C VAL A 104 2.23 6.77 5.39
N VAL A 105 1.45 5.74 5.16
CA VAL A 105 1.12 4.73 6.17
C VAL A 105 1.61 3.36 5.69
N GLY A 106 1.81 2.41 6.58
CA GLY A 106 2.30 1.12 6.15
C GLY A 106 2.11 0.00 7.15
N VAL A 107 2.11 -1.22 6.61
CA VAL A 107 2.23 -2.47 7.39
C VAL A 107 3.43 -3.23 6.84
N VAL A 108 4.48 -3.30 7.64
CA VAL A 108 5.78 -3.85 7.28
C VAL A 108 6.23 -4.88 8.33
N ALA A 109 7.38 -5.50 8.11
CA ALA A 109 8.02 -6.37 9.10
C ALA A 109 9.52 -6.08 9.18
N LYS A 110 10.29 -6.97 9.73
CA LYS A 110 11.73 -6.80 10.02
C LYS A 110 11.98 -5.55 10.85
N ASP A 111 12.88 -4.70 10.39
CA ASP A 111 13.17 -3.38 10.96
C ASP A 111 12.22 -2.27 10.49
N GLY A 112 11.39 -2.60 9.49
CA GLY A 112 10.43 -1.68 8.87
C GLY A 112 10.99 -0.90 7.70
N GLY A 113 12.29 -0.92 7.48
CA GLY A 113 12.99 -0.28 6.38
C GLY A 113 12.69 1.22 6.23
N TYR A 114 12.93 1.73 5.04
CA TYR A 114 12.73 3.15 4.72
C TYR A 114 11.29 3.62 4.96
N THR A 115 10.29 2.75 4.74
CA THR A 115 8.88 3.08 5.01
C THR A 115 8.66 3.45 6.48
N LYS A 116 9.24 2.69 7.41
CA LYS A 116 9.13 3.00 8.85
C LYS A 116 9.89 4.26 9.24
N GLU A 117 11.04 4.47 8.63
CA GLU A 117 11.91 5.61 8.94
C GLU A 117 11.21 6.95 8.71
N VAL A 118 10.46 7.08 7.61
CA VAL A 118 9.88 8.36 7.19
C VAL A 118 8.34 8.38 7.18
N GLY A 119 7.68 7.25 7.43
CA GLY A 119 6.23 7.13 7.39
C GLY A 119 5.53 7.88 8.52
N ASP A 120 4.30 8.32 8.26
CA ASP A 120 3.47 9.05 9.22
C ASP A 120 2.84 8.09 10.26
N ALA A 121 2.48 6.87 9.84
CA ALA A 121 1.99 5.81 10.72
C ALA A 121 2.35 4.43 10.13
N VAL A 122 3.23 3.71 10.78
CA VAL A 122 3.71 2.42 10.27
C VAL A 122 3.63 1.36 11.36
N LEU A 123 2.88 0.30 11.07
CA LEU A 123 2.82 -0.88 11.91
C LEU A 123 3.89 -1.87 11.47
N VAL A 124 4.68 -2.35 12.44
CA VAL A 124 5.70 -3.38 12.18
C VAL A 124 5.22 -4.69 12.76
N VAL A 125 4.99 -5.68 11.89
CA VAL A 125 4.64 -7.05 12.29
C VAL A 125 5.88 -7.69 12.91
N PRO A 126 5.79 -8.20 14.16
CA PRO A 126 6.94 -8.81 14.84
C PRO A 126 7.49 -10.01 14.08
N THR A 127 8.80 -10.08 13.93
CA THR A 127 9.50 -11.21 13.34
C THR A 127 9.76 -12.28 14.39
N LEU A 128 8.90 -13.29 14.46
CA LEU A 128 9.03 -14.42 15.38
C LEU A 128 9.89 -15.56 14.82
N SER A 129 10.04 -15.64 13.50
CA SER A 129 10.82 -16.65 12.81
C SER A 129 11.35 -16.06 11.51
N SER A 130 12.65 -16.17 11.29
CA SER A 130 13.31 -15.71 10.05
C SER A 130 12.82 -16.46 8.81
N GLU A 131 12.49 -17.73 8.95
CA GLU A 131 12.01 -18.58 7.85
C GLU A 131 10.57 -18.29 7.45
N ARG A 132 9.76 -17.72 8.37
CA ARG A 132 8.33 -17.47 8.17
C ARG A 132 7.97 -16.01 8.13
N ILE A 133 8.96 -15.14 8.00
CA ILE A 133 8.71 -13.70 8.02
C ILE A 133 7.74 -13.25 6.93
N THR A 134 7.91 -13.74 5.70
CA THR A 134 7.05 -13.38 4.58
C THR A 134 5.60 -13.85 4.77
N PRO A 135 5.31 -15.16 4.98
CA PRO A 135 3.93 -15.60 5.14
C PRO A 135 3.26 -15.02 6.40
N HIS A 136 4.01 -14.80 7.50
CA HIS A 136 3.45 -14.13 8.67
C HIS A 136 3.10 -12.68 8.38
N THR A 137 4.00 -11.94 7.73
CA THR A 137 3.76 -10.53 7.41
C THR A 137 2.57 -10.37 6.50
N GLU A 138 2.51 -11.13 5.41
CA GLU A 138 1.42 -11.06 4.43
C GLU A 138 0.08 -11.49 5.04
N GLY A 139 0.06 -12.53 5.89
CA GLY A 139 -1.12 -12.93 6.64
C GLY A 139 -1.62 -11.84 7.59
N PHE A 140 -0.72 -11.21 8.34
CA PHE A 140 -1.10 -10.10 9.23
C PHE A 140 -1.47 -8.82 8.47
N GLN A 141 -0.90 -8.55 7.32
CA GLN A 141 -1.35 -7.45 6.46
C GLN A 141 -2.83 -7.59 6.14
N ALA A 142 -3.28 -8.80 5.79
CA ALA A 142 -4.70 -9.07 5.55
C ALA A 142 -5.56 -8.82 6.80
N VAL A 143 -5.18 -9.34 7.94
CA VAL A 143 -5.88 -9.11 9.22
C VAL A 143 -5.96 -7.62 9.54
N ILE A 144 -4.87 -6.88 9.33
CA ILE A 144 -4.77 -5.47 9.70
C ILE A 144 -5.67 -4.59 8.80
N TRP A 145 -5.70 -4.78 7.47
CA TRP A 145 -6.59 -3.96 6.67
C TRP A 145 -8.06 -4.24 6.96
N HIS A 146 -8.44 -5.50 7.22
CA HIS A 146 -9.80 -5.82 7.63
C HIS A 146 -10.16 -5.17 8.96
N LEU A 147 -9.23 -5.17 9.93
CA LEU A 147 -9.39 -4.48 11.21
C LEU A 147 -9.59 -2.97 10.98
N LEU A 148 -8.77 -2.36 10.14
CA LEU A 148 -8.86 -0.93 9.86
C LEU A 148 -10.19 -0.57 9.20
N ILE A 149 -10.58 -1.26 8.13
CA ILE A 149 -11.81 -0.90 7.40
C ILE A 149 -13.08 -1.24 8.19
N SER A 150 -13.02 -2.17 9.12
CA SER A 150 -14.12 -2.49 10.04
C SER A 150 -14.20 -1.55 11.24
N HIS A 151 -13.23 -0.64 11.39
CA HIS A 151 -13.24 0.29 12.52
C HIS A 151 -14.35 1.34 12.35
N PRO A 152 -15.16 1.65 13.41
CA PRO A 152 -16.30 2.57 13.34
C PRO A 152 -16.00 3.97 12.81
N LYS A 153 -14.74 4.42 12.86
CA LYS A 153 -14.31 5.71 12.28
C LYS A 153 -14.04 5.67 10.77
N LEU A 154 -13.89 4.49 10.20
CA LEU A 154 -13.55 4.32 8.78
C LEU A 154 -14.67 3.65 8.00
N GLN A 155 -15.38 2.71 8.62
CA GLN A 155 -16.49 2.02 7.99
C GLN A 155 -17.73 2.92 7.97
N VAL A 156 -18.17 3.27 6.78
CA VAL A 156 -19.40 4.08 6.56
C VAL A 156 -20.55 3.25 5.99
N ASN A 157 -20.25 2.11 5.38
CA ASN A 157 -21.25 1.20 4.81
C ASN A 157 -21.24 -0.14 5.56
N PRO A 158 -22.41 -0.76 5.77
CA PRO A 158 -22.48 -2.07 6.40
C PRO A 158 -21.88 -3.14 5.51
N THR A 159 -21.27 -4.15 6.13
CA THR A 159 -20.85 -5.36 5.44
C THR A 159 -22.08 -6.14 4.98
N LYS A 160 -22.07 -6.60 3.73
CA LYS A 160 -23.13 -7.46 3.16
C LYS A 160 -22.54 -8.80 2.80
N TRP A 161 -23.05 -9.85 3.43
CA TRP A 161 -22.74 -11.24 3.12
C TRP A 161 -23.96 -11.89 2.48
N GLU A 162 -23.80 -12.45 1.29
CA GLU A 162 -24.93 -13.10 0.58
C GLU A 162 -25.51 -14.29 1.34
N SER A 163 -24.66 -14.97 2.13
CA SER A 163 -25.02 -16.13 2.93
C SER A 163 -25.72 -15.82 4.26
N THR A 164 -25.91 -14.58 4.63
CA THR A 164 -26.49 -14.16 5.92
C THR A 164 -27.91 -13.61 5.78
N LYS A 165 -28.59 -13.91 4.70
CA LYS A 165 -30.00 -13.59 4.51
C LYS A 165 -30.88 -14.73 5.00
#